data_fb8e2f855b262c8fbc9a18d2ee3f970e
#
_entry.id   fb8e2f855b262c8fbc9a18d2ee3f970e
#
_cell.length_a   1.000
_cell.length_b   1.000
_cell.length_c   1.000
_cell.angle_alpha   90.00
_cell.angle_beta   90.00
_cell.angle_gamma   90.00
#
_symmetry.space_group_name_H-M   'P 1'
#
loop_
_entity.id
_entity.type
_entity.pdbx_description
1 polymer ?
#
loop_
_entity_poly.entity_id
_entity_poly.type
_entity_poly.pdbx_seq_one_letter_code
_entity_poly.pdbx_strand_id
1 'polypeptide(L)'
;MRRAPAAKARRSGGARPHPARTARLSRSQLLARAARVKLVLLDVDGVLTDGRLYYGAEGELMKAFDVKDGHGIVRLRDAIDFGVISGRPGLSTRRRLEELRFKHLVFGQLDKLAGYATLGHLGLADDQVAYMGDDVNDLPLLAKVGLSAAPADARPEVLRAVHLVTGAPGGRGAVRELCDLILEARGG
;
A
#
# COMPACT_ATOMS: atom_id res chain seq x y z
N MET A 1 -59.05 -8.77 25.67
CA MET A 1 -57.60 -8.49 25.87
C MET A 1 -56.95 -8.18 24.54
N ARG A 2 -56.69 -6.91 24.26
CA ARG A 2 -56.06 -6.44 23.01
C ARG A 2 -54.55 -6.25 23.26
N ARG A 3 -53.69 -6.95 22.50
CA ARG A 3 -52.23 -6.77 22.59
C ARG A 3 -51.82 -5.53 21.80
N ALA A 4 -51.03 -4.65 22.42
CA ALA A 4 -50.43 -3.48 21.79
C ALA A 4 -49.25 -3.88 20.89
N PRO A 5 -48.96 -3.17 19.80
CA PRO A 5 -47.84 -3.45 18.91
C PRO A 5 -46.52 -2.88 19.48
N ALA A 6 -45.43 -3.68 19.39
CA ALA A 6 -44.11 -3.30 19.82
C ALA A 6 -43.51 -2.21 18.90
N ALA A 7 -43.03 -1.15 19.48
CA ALA A 7 -42.33 -0.06 18.80
C ALA A 7 -40.96 -0.50 18.28
N LYS A 8 -40.73 -0.40 16.95
CA LYS A 8 -39.44 -0.60 16.32
C LYS A 8 -38.50 0.58 16.66
N ALA A 9 -37.48 0.33 17.44
CA ALA A 9 -36.39 1.26 17.67
C ALA A 9 -35.62 1.52 16.36
N ARG A 10 -35.65 2.77 15.88
CA ARG A 10 -34.82 3.25 14.76
C ARG A 10 -33.37 3.32 15.26
N ARG A 11 -32.48 2.46 14.73
CA ARG A 11 -31.04 2.60 14.89
C ARG A 11 -30.59 3.79 14.04
N SER A 12 -30.20 4.88 14.67
CA SER A 12 -29.50 6.00 14.03
C SER A 12 -28.10 5.50 13.63
N GLY A 13 -27.92 5.22 12.35
CA GLY A 13 -26.61 4.96 11.77
C GLY A 13 -25.80 6.25 11.78
N GLY A 14 -24.93 6.43 12.80
CA GLY A 14 -23.93 7.47 12.80
C GLY A 14 -22.97 7.27 11.64
N ALA A 15 -23.03 8.17 10.64
CA ALA A 15 -22.02 8.23 9.58
C ALA A 15 -20.66 8.42 10.22
N ARG A 16 -19.73 7.46 10.01
CA ARG A 16 -18.33 7.63 10.40
C ARG A 16 -17.79 8.85 9.65
N PRO A 17 -17.05 9.75 10.31
CA PRO A 17 -16.48 10.91 9.63
C PRO A 17 -15.52 10.38 8.53
N HIS A 18 -15.76 10.80 7.29
CA HIS A 18 -14.81 10.60 6.19
C HIS A 18 -13.48 11.27 6.56
N PRO A 19 -12.32 10.61 6.35
CA PRO A 19 -11.04 11.25 6.55
C PRO A 19 -10.98 12.51 5.68
N ALA A 20 -10.54 13.60 6.29
CA ALA A 20 -10.40 14.89 5.63
C ALA A 20 -9.50 14.72 4.38
N ARG A 21 -9.93 15.31 3.27
CA ARG A 21 -9.16 15.33 2.02
C ARG A 21 -7.76 15.90 2.29
N THR A 22 -6.72 15.08 2.16
CA THR A 22 -5.34 15.55 2.24
C THR A 22 -5.12 16.53 1.09
N ALA A 23 -4.69 17.76 1.38
CA ALA A 23 -4.35 18.72 0.31
C ALA A 23 -3.25 18.10 -0.54
N ARG A 24 -3.43 18.08 -1.87
CA ARG A 24 -2.40 17.57 -2.78
C ARG A 24 -1.11 18.34 -2.54
N LEU A 25 -0.04 17.60 -2.23
CA LEU A 25 1.28 18.18 -2.03
C LEU A 25 1.84 18.75 -3.35
N SER A 26 2.60 19.83 -3.25
CA SER A 26 3.42 20.30 -4.38
C SER A 26 4.51 19.29 -4.72
N ARG A 27 5.07 19.37 -5.92
CA ARG A 27 6.20 18.50 -6.31
C ARG A 27 7.37 18.63 -5.33
N SER A 28 7.72 19.83 -4.90
CA SER A 28 8.80 20.06 -3.93
C SER A 28 8.52 19.41 -2.57
N GLN A 29 7.28 19.45 -2.10
CA GLN A 29 6.88 18.78 -0.85
C GLN A 29 6.94 17.25 -0.98
N LEU A 30 6.56 16.69 -2.15
CA LEU A 30 6.69 15.25 -2.40
C LEU A 30 8.15 14.82 -2.42
N LEU A 31 9.03 15.57 -3.10
CA LEU A 31 10.48 15.30 -3.14
C LEU A 31 11.11 15.39 -1.75
N ALA A 32 10.73 16.38 -0.94
CA ALA A 32 11.23 16.52 0.42
C ALA A 32 10.87 15.32 1.32
N ARG A 33 9.67 14.73 1.14
CA ARG A 33 9.26 13.49 1.83
C ARG A 33 10.02 12.29 1.28
N ALA A 34 10.10 12.16 -0.04
CA ALA A 34 10.78 11.07 -0.73
C ALA A 34 12.27 10.96 -0.36
N ALA A 35 12.95 12.10 -0.20
CA ALA A 35 14.36 12.15 0.22
C ALA A 35 14.63 11.54 1.61
N ARG A 36 13.62 11.49 2.50
CA ARG A 36 13.73 10.92 3.85
C ARG A 36 13.51 9.42 3.89
N VAL A 37 12.96 8.81 2.83
CA VAL A 37 12.58 7.39 2.78
C VAL A 37 13.81 6.49 2.92
N LYS A 38 13.75 5.56 3.86
CA LYS A 38 14.72 4.48 4.08
C LYS A 38 14.11 3.10 3.88
N LEU A 39 12.78 3.00 3.97
CA LEU A 39 12.03 1.77 3.78
C LEU A 39 10.80 2.05 2.90
N VAL A 40 10.63 1.26 1.85
CA VAL A 40 9.40 1.21 1.06
C VAL A 40 8.64 -0.06 1.40
N LEU A 41 7.43 0.09 1.91
CA LEU A 41 6.48 -0.99 2.13
C LEU A 41 5.40 -0.95 1.06
N LEU A 42 5.01 -2.11 0.55
CA LEU A 42 4.02 -2.26 -0.50
C LEU A 42 2.94 -3.25 -0.07
N ASP A 43 1.68 -3.01 -0.46
CA ASP A 43 0.74 -4.11 -0.61
C ASP A 43 1.11 -4.92 -1.86
N VAL A 44 0.50 -6.09 -2.02
CA VAL A 44 0.77 -6.97 -3.16
C VAL A 44 -0.37 -6.89 -4.18
N ASP A 45 -1.58 -7.26 -3.76
CA ASP A 45 -2.74 -7.35 -4.66
C ASP A 45 -3.30 -5.95 -4.92
N GLY A 46 -3.31 -5.51 -6.18
CA GLY A 46 -3.70 -4.16 -6.57
C GLY A 46 -2.55 -3.12 -6.55
N VAL A 47 -1.35 -3.48 -6.07
CA VAL A 47 -0.15 -2.61 -6.05
C VAL A 47 0.96 -3.21 -6.91
N LEU A 48 1.56 -4.33 -6.47
CA LEU A 48 2.56 -5.08 -7.26
C LEU A 48 1.92 -5.90 -8.40
N THR A 49 0.64 -6.20 -8.28
CA THR A 49 -0.19 -6.88 -9.29
C THR A 49 -1.39 -6.01 -9.66
N ASP A 50 -2.14 -6.41 -10.68
CA ASP A 50 -3.39 -5.76 -11.08
C ASP A 50 -4.61 -6.17 -10.22
N GLY A 51 -4.38 -6.83 -9.10
CA GLY A 51 -5.41 -7.29 -8.16
C GLY A 51 -6.22 -8.51 -8.63
N ARG A 52 -5.96 -9.05 -9.84
CA ARG A 52 -6.64 -10.24 -10.34
C ARG A 52 -6.09 -11.50 -9.71
N LEU A 53 -7.01 -12.42 -9.45
CA LEU A 53 -6.69 -13.74 -8.89
C LEU A 53 -6.96 -14.81 -9.95
N TYR A 54 -5.96 -15.64 -10.23
CA TYR A 54 -6.07 -16.76 -11.16
C TYR A 54 -6.17 -18.05 -10.37
N TYR A 55 -7.38 -18.64 -10.33
CA TYR A 55 -7.68 -19.83 -9.55
C TYR A 55 -7.82 -21.07 -10.43
N GLY A 56 -7.25 -22.17 -9.97
CA GLY A 56 -7.50 -23.52 -10.45
C GLY A 56 -8.18 -24.38 -9.39
N ALA A 57 -8.30 -25.67 -9.65
CA ALA A 57 -8.96 -26.62 -8.75
C ALA A 57 -8.29 -26.71 -7.35
N GLU A 58 -6.98 -26.47 -7.29
CA GLU A 58 -6.17 -26.56 -6.07
C GLU A 58 -5.90 -25.20 -5.40
N GLY A 59 -6.51 -24.12 -5.89
CA GLY A 59 -6.35 -22.77 -5.33
C GLY A 59 -5.71 -21.79 -6.29
N GLU A 60 -4.99 -20.78 -5.77
CA GLU A 60 -4.32 -19.76 -6.59
C GLU A 60 -3.19 -20.34 -7.42
N LEU A 61 -3.27 -20.19 -8.74
CA LEU A 61 -2.30 -20.71 -9.69
C LEU A 61 -1.09 -19.80 -9.89
N MET A 62 -1.35 -18.51 -10.12
CA MET A 62 -0.31 -17.56 -10.48
C MET A 62 -0.72 -16.12 -10.18
N LYS A 63 0.27 -15.22 -10.16
CA LYS A 63 0.10 -13.76 -10.19
C LYS A 63 0.98 -13.17 -11.30
N ALA A 64 0.51 -12.10 -11.92
CA ALA A 64 1.28 -11.34 -12.90
C ALA A 64 1.94 -10.14 -12.22
N PHE A 65 3.23 -9.94 -12.50
CA PHE A 65 4.03 -8.82 -12.00
C PHE A 65 4.61 -8.04 -13.19
N ASP A 66 4.65 -6.71 -13.06
CA ASP A 66 5.24 -5.85 -14.09
C ASP A 66 6.78 -5.81 -13.97
N VAL A 67 7.44 -5.95 -15.11
CA VAL A 67 8.91 -5.86 -15.21
C VAL A 67 9.42 -4.45 -14.89
N LYS A 68 8.66 -3.41 -15.24
CA LYS A 68 9.04 -2.01 -14.98
C LYS A 68 9.04 -1.71 -13.49
N ASP A 69 8.04 -2.22 -12.75
CA ASP A 69 7.99 -2.13 -11.28
C ASP A 69 9.20 -2.83 -10.66
N GLY A 70 9.49 -4.06 -11.10
CA GLY A 70 10.69 -4.79 -10.68
C GLY A 70 11.98 -4.02 -10.97
N HIS A 71 12.09 -3.38 -12.13
CA HIS A 71 13.27 -2.59 -12.47
C HIS A 71 13.42 -1.33 -11.59
N GLY A 72 12.32 -0.66 -11.24
CA GLY A 72 12.33 0.46 -10.29
C GLY A 72 12.89 0.05 -8.93
N ILE A 73 12.43 -1.09 -8.41
CA ILE A 73 12.91 -1.67 -7.14
C ILE A 73 14.41 -1.99 -7.22
N VAL A 74 14.85 -2.65 -8.30
CA VAL A 74 16.27 -3.00 -8.49
C VAL A 74 17.20 -1.78 -8.47
N ARG A 75 16.76 -0.64 -9.02
CA ARG A 75 17.54 0.61 -9.01
C ARG A 75 17.72 1.21 -7.62
N LEU A 76 16.83 0.90 -6.68
CA LEU A 76 16.82 1.51 -5.34
C LEU A 76 17.25 0.56 -4.22
N ARG A 77 17.11 -0.76 -4.39
CA ARG A 77 17.24 -1.75 -3.32
C ARG A 77 18.60 -1.79 -2.61
N ASP A 78 19.64 -1.23 -3.22
CA ASP A 78 20.96 -1.13 -2.58
C ASP A 78 21.09 0.13 -1.72
N ALA A 79 20.18 1.10 -1.88
CA ALA A 79 20.16 2.36 -1.14
C ALA A 79 19.06 2.43 -0.08
N ILE A 80 17.95 1.70 -0.26
CA ILE A 80 16.81 1.64 0.67
C ILE A 80 16.24 0.23 0.74
N ASP A 81 15.64 -0.10 1.87
CA ASP A 81 15.01 -1.40 2.07
C ASP A 81 13.62 -1.46 1.44
N PHE A 82 13.24 -2.65 0.97
CA PHE A 82 11.90 -2.96 0.50
C PHE A 82 11.26 -4.05 1.35
N GLY A 83 9.96 -3.89 1.58
CA GLY A 83 9.14 -4.89 2.26
C GLY A 83 7.71 -4.91 1.75
N VAL A 84 6.97 -5.94 2.14
CA VAL A 84 5.53 -6.07 1.88
C VAL A 84 4.75 -6.34 3.15
N ILE A 85 3.50 -5.86 3.17
CA ILE A 85 2.48 -6.24 4.16
C ILE A 85 1.25 -6.68 3.38
N SER A 86 0.99 -7.99 3.32
CA SER A 86 -0.10 -8.57 2.53
C SER A 86 -0.99 -9.49 3.38
N GLY A 87 -2.30 -9.42 3.16
CA GLY A 87 -3.27 -10.33 3.75
C GLY A 87 -3.21 -11.76 3.19
N ARG A 88 -2.57 -11.95 2.04
CA ARG A 88 -2.51 -13.24 1.33
C ARG A 88 -1.10 -13.81 1.29
N PRO A 89 -0.87 -15.02 1.81
CA PRO A 89 0.35 -15.76 1.53
C PRO A 89 0.24 -16.36 0.13
N GLY A 90 1.31 -16.26 -0.67
CA GLY A 90 1.35 -16.86 -2.00
C GLY A 90 2.78 -17.28 -2.36
N LEU A 91 2.95 -18.52 -2.90
CA LEU A 91 4.27 -19.00 -3.31
C LEU A 91 4.85 -18.19 -4.49
N SER A 92 4.01 -17.83 -5.46
CA SER A 92 4.40 -16.99 -6.60
C SER A 92 4.86 -15.61 -6.14
N THR A 93 4.13 -15.00 -5.20
CA THR A 93 4.51 -13.73 -4.59
C THR A 93 5.84 -13.84 -3.88
N ARG A 94 6.02 -14.84 -3.00
CA ARG A 94 7.27 -15.03 -2.26
C ARG A 94 8.46 -15.15 -3.20
N ARG A 95 8.39 -16.00 -4.25
CA ARG A 95 9.44 -16.16 -5.24
C ARG A 95 9.82 -14.84 -5.91
N ARG A 96 8.81 -14.06 -6.32
CA ARG A 96 9.05 -12.75 -6.95
C ARG A 96 9.73 -11.78 -6.01
N LEU A 97 9.33 -11.72 -4.75
CA LEU A 97 9.93 -10.83 -3.75
C LEU A 97 11.37 -11.23 -3.39
N GLU A 98 11.65 -12.53 -3.31
CA GLU A 98 13.01 -13.06 -3.11
C GLU A 98 13.94 -12.70 -4.27
N GLU A 99 13.47 -12.86 -5.52
CA GLU A 99 14.20 -12.44 -6.74
C GLU A 99 14.55 -10.94 -6.70
N LEU A 100 13.61 -10.11 -6.26
CA LEU A 100 13.79 -8.67 -6.12
C LEU A 100 14.56 -8.27 -4.84
N ARG A 101 14.92 -9.23 -3.98
CA ARG A 101 15.65 -9.06 -2.71
C ARG A 101 14.91 -8.19 -1.70
N PHE A 102 13.61 -8.40 -1.56
CA PHE A 102 12.85 -7.79 -0.46
C PHE A 102 13.33 -8.33 0.88
N LYS A 103 13.57 -7.43 1.84
CA LYS A 103 14.09 -7.80 3.16
C LYS A 103 13.00 -8.10 4.19
N HIS A 104 11.82 -7.49 4.05
CA HIS A 104 10.76 -7.54 5.05
C HIS A 104 9.47 -8.11 4.43
N LEU A 105 9.10 -9.32 4.84
CA LEU A 105 7.95 -10.05 4.29
C LEU A 105 6.93 -10.33 5.38
N VAL A 106 5.85 -9.54 5.45
CA VAL A 106 4.75 -9.71 6.40
C VAL A 106 3.52 -10.24 5.64
N PHE A 107 3.27 -11.54 5.76
CA PHE A 107 2.15 -12.21 5.12
C PHE A 107 1.06 -12.62 6.10
N GLY A 108 -0.17 -12.81 5.58
CA GLY A 108 -1.31 -13.24 6.38
C GLY A 108 -1.84 -12.14 7.30
N GLN A 109 -1.47 -10.88 7.06
CA GLN A 109 -1.83 -9.76 7.92
C GLN A 109 -2.78 -8.80 7.20
N LEU A 110 -4.08 -8.88 7.54
CA LEU A 110 -5.11 -7.98 7.01
C LEU A 110 -5.07 -6.59 7.68
N ASP A 111 -4.73 -6.54 8.98
CA ASP A 111 -4.50 -5.28 9.68
C ASP A 111 -3.09 -4.78 9.36
N LYS A 112 -3.03 -3.78 8.48
CA LYS A 112 -1.75 -3.21 8.02
C LYS A 112 -0.97 -2.50 9.12
N LEU A 113 -1.64 -1.91 10.12
CA LEU A 113 -0.96 -1.31 11.26
C LEU A 113 -0.32 -2.38 12.16
N ALA A 114 -1.03 -3.48 12.42
CA ALA A 114 -0.46 -4.60 13.17
C ALA A 114 0.73 -5.20 12.43
N GLY A 115 0.64 -5.36 11.09
CA GLY A 115 1.77 -5.78 10.26
C GLY A 115 2.95 -4.83 10.35
N TYR A 116 2.72 -3.54 10.26
CA TYR A 116 3.75 -2.50 10.39
C TYR A 116 4.42 -2.52 11.77
N ALA A 117 3.64 -2.74 12.84
CA ALA A 117 4.18 -2.81 14.20
C ALA A 117 5.21 -3.93 14.39
N THR A 118 5.11 -5.04 13.64
CA THR A 118 6.12 -6.12 13.68
C THR A 118 7.49 -5.70 13.19
N LEU A 119 7.56 -4.61 12.42
CA LEU A 119 8.80 -4.02 11.90
C LEU A 119 9.41 -2.95 12.83
N GLY A 120 8.84 -2.72 14.01
CA GLY A 120 9.32 -1.75 14.99
C GLY A 120 10.77 -1.95 15.42
N HIS A 121 11.29 -3.19 15.33
CA HIS A 121 12.70 -3.52 15.61
C HIS A 121 13.70 -2.84 14.67
N LEU A 122 13.26 -2.31 13.52
CA LEU A 122 14.11 -1.57 12.58
C LEU A 122 14.48 -0.17 13.08
N GLY A 123 13.80 0.35 14.11
CA GLY A 123 14.09 1.66 14.70
C GLY A 123 13.87 2.84 13.76
N LEU A 124 13.06 2.66 12.69
CA LEU A 124 12.74 3.73 11.74
C LEU A 124 11.60 4.60 12.26
N ALA A 125 11.74 5.91 12.10
CA ALA A 125 10.63 6.83 12.32
C ALA A 125 9.61 6.73 11.18
N ASP A 126 8.32 7.01 11.46
CA ASP A 126 7.24 6.91 10.46
C ASP A 126 7.52 7.78 9.22
N ASP A 127 8.20 8.92 9.38
CA ASP A 127 8.56 9.83 8.29
C ASP A 127 9.70 9.32 7.38
N GLN A 128 10.35 8.22 7.76
CA GLN A 128 11.36 7.51 6.97
C GLN A 128 10.78 6.32 6.20
N VAL A 129 9.47 6.11 6.30
CA VAL A 129 8.78 5.01 5.64
C VAL A 129 7.85 5.54 4.55
N ALA A 130 7.93 4.93 3.36
CA ALA A 130 6.92 5.04 2.33
C ALA A 130 6.02 3.81 2.34
N TYR A 131 4.72 3.99 2.10
CA TYR A 131 3.78 2.89 1.91
C TYR A 131 2.88 3.15 0.71
N MET A 132 2.71 2.13 -0.15
CA MET A 132 1.73 2.13 -1.24
C MET A 132 0.68 1.06 -0.98
N GLY A 133 -0.59 1.45 -1.02
CA GLY A 133 -1.76 0.59 -0.88
C GLY A 133 -2.88 1.05 -1.80
N ASP A 134 -3.89 0.21 -2.03
CA ASP A 134 -4.96 0.46 -3.00
C ASP A 134 -6.37 0.39 -2.40
N ASP A 135 -6.57 -0.25 -1.25
CA ASP A 135 -7.89 -0.48 -0.68
C ASP A 135 -8.04 0.14 0.74
N VAL A 136 -9.25 0.15 1.24
CA VAL A 136 -9.64 0.82 2.50
C VAL A 136 -8.94 0.25 3.74
N ASN A 137 -8.52 -1.01 3.70
CA ASN A 137 -7.74 -1.63 4.78
C ASN A 137 -6.31 -1.06 4.88
N ASP A 138 -5.82 -0.36 3.85
CA ASP A 138 -4.52 0.32 3.84
C ASP A 138 -4.57 1.69 4.50
N LEU A 139 -5.76 2.32 4.55
CA LEU A 139 -5.93 3.70 5.04
C LEU A 139 -5.26 3.99 6.38
N PRO A 140 -5.34 3.11 7.40
CA PRO A 140 -4.70 3.38 8.68
C PRO A 140 -3.18 3.51 8.58
N LEU A 141 -2.52 2.68 7.75
CA LEU A 141 -1.07 2.75 7.54
C LEU A 141 -0.68 3.90 6.60
N LEU A 142 -1.47 4.14 5.53
CA LEU A 142 -1.28 5.28 4.64
C LEU A 142 -1.32 6.63 5.37
N ALA A 143 -2.16 6.75 6.40
CA ALA A 143 -2.26 7.95 7.24
C ALA A 143 -1.06 8.11 8.21
N LYS A 144 -0.33 7.02 8.50
CA LYS A 144 0.74 7.01 9.50
C LYS A 144 2.12 7.32 8.90
N VAL A 145 2.41 6.81 7.72
CA VAL A 145 3.75 6.90 7.11
C VAL A 145 4.09 8.30 6.56
N GLY A 146 5.38 8.57 6.43
CA GLY A 146 5.89 9.85 5.91
C GLY A 146 5.54 10.11 4.44
N LEU A 147 5.55 9.08 3.60
CA LEU A 147 5.16 9.17 2.19
C LEU A 147 4.15 8.08 1.85
N SER A 148 2.87 8.45 1.75
CA SER A 148 1.82 7.54 1.31
C SER A 148 1.57 7.68 -0.19
N ALA A 149 1.36 6.54 -0.87
CA ALA A 149 1.10 6.47 -2.30
C ALA A 149 -0.03 5.50 -2.63
N ALA A 150 -0.66 5.69 -3.78
CA ALA A 150 -1.67 4.79 -4.32
C ALA A 150 -1.56 4.68 -5.84
N PRO A 151 -1.85 3.50 -6.42
CA PRO A 151 -2.05 3.34 -7.85
C PRO A 151 -3.24 4.16 -8.36
N ALA A 152 -3.25 4.48 -9.66
CA ALA A 152 -4.31 5.29 -10.28
C ALA A 152 -5.71 4.67 -10.16
N ASP A 153 -5.80 3.35 -10.07
CA ASP A 153 -7.03 2.56 -9.98
C ASP A 153 -7.40 2.13 -8.55
N ALA A 154 -6.72 2.68 -7.53
CA ALA A 154 -7.06 2.46 -6.13
C ALA A 154 -8.48 2.93 -5.79
N ARG A 155 -9.02 2.47 -4.65
CA ARG A 155 -10.34 2.89 -4.17
C ARG A 155 -10.41 4.41 -4.01
N PRO A 156 -11.57 5.05 -4.34
CA PRO A 156 -11.71 6.51 -4.24
C PRO A 156 -11.38 7.09 -2.87
N GLU A 157 -11.62 6.34 -1.79
CA GLU A 157 -11.27 6.70 -0.41
C GLU A 157 -9.76 6.84 -0.25
N VAL A 158 -9.00 5.90 -0.82
CA VAL A 158 -7.53 5.87 -0.79
C VAL A 158 -6.95 7.01 -1.63
N LEU A 159 -7.46 7.19 -2.87
CA LEU A 159 -7.02 8.27 -3.77
C LEU A 159 -7.14 9.68 -3.13
N ARG A 160 -8.12 9.86 -2.22
CA ARG A 160 -8.30 11.13 -1.49
C ARG A 160 -7.39 11.30 -0.29
N ALA A 161 -6.85 10.20 0.24
CA ALA A 161 -6.11 10.18 1.50
C ALA A 161 -4.60 10.21 1.36
N VAL A 162 -4.05 9.86 0.17
CA VAL A 162 -2.60 9.71 -0.02
C VAL A 162 -1.91 10.99 -0.48
N HIS A 163 -0.60 11.05 -0.28
CA HIS A 163 0.26 12.13 -0.74
C HIS A 163 0.52 12.06 -2.25
N LEU A 164 0.72 10.86 -2.81
CA LEU A 164 1.00 10.59 -4.20
C LEU A 164 -0.05 9.64 -4.78
N VAL A 165 -0.71 10.04 -5.87
CA VAL A 165 -1.44 9.13 -6.74
C VAL A 165 -0.64 8.99 -8.02
N THR A 166 -0.30 7.75 -8.41
CA THR A 166 0.45 7.50 -9.65
C THR A 166 -0.43 7.67 -10.88
N GLY A 167 0.17 7.91 -12.04
CA GLY A 167 -0.52 7.89 -13.34
C GLY A 167 -0.81 6.47 -13.81
N ALA A 168 0.03 5.51 -13.42
CA ALA A 168 -0.12 4.10 -13.74
C ALA A 168 -1.00 3.37 -12.72
N PRO A 169 -1.82 2.37 -13.14
CA PRO A 169 -2.55 1.49 -12.25
C PRO A 169 -1.63 0.43 -11.62
N GLY A 170 -2.16 -0.30 -10.61
CA GLY A 170 -1.45 -1.38 -9.94
C GLY A 170 -0.99 -2.48 -10.90
N GLY A 171 0.21 -3.02 -10.65
CA GLY A 171 0.84 -4.05 -11.50
C GLY A 171 1.12 -3.61 -12.92
N ARG A 172 1.20 -2.30 -13.19
CA ARG A 172 1.44 -1.74 -14.53
C ARG A 172 2.33 -0.49 -14.51
N GLY A 173 3.23 -0.39 -13.54
CA GLY A 173 4.17 0.71 -13.41
C GLY A 173 3.91 1.68 -12.27
N ALA A 174 2.92 1.45 -11.41
CA ALA A 174 2.64 2.32 -10.27
C ALA A 174 3.80 2.35 -9.27
N VAL A 175 4.36 1.18 -8.95
CA VAL A 175 5.53 1.07 -8.06
C VAL A 175 6.76 1.69 -8.72
N ARG A 176 6.89 1.58 -10.05
CA ARG A 176 7.95 2.24 -10.80
C ARG A 176 7.92 3.75 -10.63
N GLU A 177 6.76 4.39 -10.72
CA GLU A 177 6.62 5.85 -10.52
C GLU A 177 7.00 6.29 -9.11
N LEU A 178 6.64 5.51 -8.07
CA LEU A 178 7.09 5.77 -6.70
C LEU A 178 8.62 5.67 -6.58
N CYS A 179 9.22 4.63 -7.18
CA CYS A 179 10.66 4.46 -7.20
C CYS A 179 11.37 5.62 -7.91
N ASP A 180 10.85 6.06 -9.07
CA ASP A 180 11.43 7.16 -9.82
C ASP A 180 11.35 8.49 -9.04
N LEU A 181 10.24 8.74 -8.30
CA LEU A 181 10.14 9.89 -7.39
C LEU A 181 11.23 9.87 -6.30
N ILE A 182 11.46 8.69 -5.69
CA ILE A 182 12.47 8.54 -4.65
C ILE A 182 13.88 8.70 -5.22
N LEU A 183 14.15 8.16 -6.41
CA LEU A 183 15.43 8.36 -7.12
C LEU A 183 15.70 9.84 -7.39
N GLU A 184 14.72 10.55 -7.99
CA GLU A 184 14.83 11.98 -8.25
C GLU A 184 15.13 12.77 -6.97
N ALA A 185 14.45 12.45 -5.87
CA ALA A 185 14.64 13.12 -4.58
C ALA A 185 16.05 12.89 -3.99
N ARG A 186 16.77 11.87 -4.47
CA ARG A 186 18.14 11.51 -4.03
C ARG A 186 19.22 11.96 -5.01
N GLY A 187 18.87 12.67 -6.08
CA GLY A 187 19.78 13.19 -7.10
C GLY A 187 20.18 12.18 -8.17
N GLY A 188 19.35 11.13 -8.38
CA GLY A 188 19.54 10.07 -9.38
C GLY A 188 18.65 10.19 -10.59
#